data_86c88b6c570c9100d36013dbdb183919
#
_entry.id   86c88b6c570c9100d36013dbdb183919
#
_cell.length_a   1.000
_cell.length_b   1.000
_cell.length_c   1.000
_cell.angle_alpha   90.00
_cell.angle_beta   90.00
_cell.angle_gamma   90.00
#
_symmetry.space_group_name_H-M   'P 1'
#
loop_
_entity.id
_entity.type
_entity.pdbx_description
1 polymer ?
#
loop_
_entity_poly.entity_id
_entity_poly.type
_entity_poly.pdbx_seq_one_letter_code
_entity_poly.pdbx_strand_id
1 'polypeptide(L)'
;MLSIGPFHIAEYSPAAFGEIEYRGKPGKLHMKTAIAYAGDIQIELVEPIGIYPCAYFDTVKAGSTGFHHLCYWTEDIDADLNHYQEKGCSVANLGQMAGNGPRFAYLDANDSLGCMIELLERAEGTEAIFNGWKESAKNWRPGDAAIVKL
;
A
#
# COMPACT_ATOMS: atom_id res chain seq x y z
N MET A 1 4.02 -20.53 13.78
CA MET A 1 3.13 -19.88 12.77
C MET A 1 2.55 -18.66 13.44
N LEU A 2 2.62 -17.49 12.79
CA LEU A 2 2.00 -16.27 13.32
C LEU A 2 0.48 -16.42 13.18
N SER A 3 -0.26 -16.28 14.29
CA SER A 3 -1.73 -16.26 14.28
C SER A 3 -2.15 -14.78 14.17
N ILE A 4 -2.45 -14.33 12.96
CA ILE A 4 -2.88 -12.97 12.65
C ILE A 4 -4.21 -13.02 11.91
N GLY A 5 -5.10 -12.10 12.22
CA GLY A 5 -6.40 -11.97 11.57
C GLY A 5 -7.34 -11.02 12.29
N PRO A 6 -8.51 -10.76 11.74
CA PRO A 6 -8.92 -11.19 10.41
C PRO A 6 -8.20 -10.41 9.31
N PHE A 7 -8.10 -10.98 8.10
CA PHE A 7 -7.66 -10.25 6.91
C PHE A 7 -8.86 -9.58 6.23
N HIS A 8 -8.77 -8.28 6.05
CA HIS A 8 -9.74 -7.48 5.30
C HIS A 8 -9.31 -7.44 3.85
N ILE A 9 -10.12 -8.01 2.95
CA ILE A 9 -9.79 -8.14 1.54
C ILE A 9 -10.59 -7.13 0.73
N ALA A 10 -9.88 -6.32 -0.07
CA ALA A 10 -10.46 -5.40 -1.03
C ALA A 10 -9.82 -5.58 -2.41
N GLU A 11 -10.59 -5.31 -3.47
CA GLU A 11 -10.09 -5.21 -4.82
C GLU A 11 -10.25 -3.77 -5.31
N TYR A 12 -9.14 -3.18 -5.73
CA TYR A 12 -9.06 -1.83 -6.26
C TYR A 12 -8.86 -1.89 -7.78
N SER A 13 -9.97 -1.79 -8.53
CA SER A 13 -9.92 -1.66 -9.99
C SER A 13 -9.32 -0.29 -10.38
N PRO A 14 -8.93 -0.08 -11.65
CA PRO A 14 -8.44 1.22 -12.09
C PRO A 14 -9.39 2.39 -11.81
N ALA A 15 -10.69 2.14 -11.68
CA ALA A 15 -11.68 3.17 -11.34
C ALA A 15 -11.64 3.62 -9.87
N ALA A 16 -10.97 2.86 -9.00
CA ALA A 16 -10.75 3.23 -7.59
C ALA A 16 -9.68 4.32 -7.43
N PHE A 17 -8.98 4.65 -8.50
CA PHE A 17 -7.91 5.63 -8.52
C PHE A 17 -8.29 6.83 -9.40
N GLY A 18 -7.76 8.01 -9.06
CA GLY A 18 -7.68 9.18 -9.92
C GLY A 18 -6.50 9.05 -10.89
N GLU A 19 -5.70 10.10 -10.98
CA GLU A 19 -4.48 10.06 -11.79
C GLU A 19 -3.44 9.15 -11.15
N ILE A 20 -2.82 8.30 -11.97
CA ILE A 20 -1.71 7.43 -11.60
C ILE A 20 -0.56 7.71 -12.55
N GLU A 21 0.62 7.90 -11.97
CA GLU A 21 1.88 7.94 -12.72
C GLU A 21 2.75 6.75 -12.34
N TYR A 22 3.43 6.20 -13.32
CA TYR A 22 4.51 5.24 -13.14
C TYR A 22 5.76 5.78 -13.82
N ARG A 23 6.80 6.03 -13.01
CA ARG A 23 8.08 6.60 -13.46
C ARG A 23 7.90 7.86 -14.33
N GLY A 24 7.02 8.78 -13.86
CA GLY A 24 6.73 10.05 -14.53
C GLY A 24 5.90 9.95 -15.81
N LYS A 25 5.26 8.81 -16.07
CA LYS A 25 4.36 8.61 -17.21
C LYS A 25 2.98 8.20 -16.72
N PRO A 26 1.90 8.57 -17.43
CA PRO A 26 0.57 8.09 -17.10
C PRO A 26 0.53 6.57 -16.98
N GLY A 27 -0.05 6.07 -15.90
CA GLY A 27 -0.11 4.66 -15.55
C GLY A 27 -1.50 4.22 -15.13
N LYS A 28 -1.61 2.97 -14.69
CA LYS A 28 -2.82 2.39 -14.10
C LYS A 28 -2.41 1.42 -13.03
N LEU A 29 -3.25 1.31 -12.00
CA LEU A 29 -3.15 0.27 -10.97
C LEU A 29 -4.43 -0.55 -10.96
N HIS A 30 -4.26 -1.85 -10.80
CA HIS A 30 -5.32 -2.79 -10.46
C HIS A 30 -4.72 -3.79 -9.49
N MET A 31 -5.27 -3.90 -8.31
CA MET A 31 -4.70 -4.77 -7.28
C MET A 31 -5.79 -5.30 -6.34
N LYS A 32 -5.49 -6.41 -5.73
CA LYS A 32 -6.20 -6.92 -4.57
C LYS A 32 -5.30 -6.80 -3.36
N THR A 33 -5.85 -6.35 -2.25
CA THR A 33 -5.13 -6.29 -0.98
C THR A 33 -5.80 -7.16 0.06
N ALA A 34 -4.99 -7.64 1.00
CA ALA A 34 -5.48 -8.28 2.22
C ALA A 34 -4.71 -7.68 3.39
N ILE A 35 -5.41 -6.96 4.26
CA ILE A 35 -4.82 -6.22 5.37
C ILE A 35 -5.23 -6.84 6.71
N ALA A 36 -4.26 -7.06 7.58
CA ALA A 36 -4.43 -7.48 8.95
C ALA A 36 -3.45 -6.76 9.89
N TYR A 37 -3.65 -6.88 11.18
CA TYR A 37 -2.77 -6.29 12.19
C TYR A 37 -2.13 -7.34 13.08
N ALA A 38 -0.84 -7.14 13.36
CA ALA A 38 -0.06 -7.86 14.36
C ALA A 38 0.35 -6.86 15.46
N GLY A 39 -0.50 -6.67 16.46
CA GLY A 39 -0.35 -5.58 17.43
C GLY A 39 -0.51 -4.22 16.77
N ASP A 40 0.55 -3.41 16.78
CA ASP A 40 0.56 -2.08 16.16
C ASP A 40 1.04 -2.08 14.72
N ILE A 41 1.52 -3.21 14.21
CA ILE A 41 2.04 -3.33 12.85
C ILE A 41 0.90 -3.76 11.91
N GLN A 42 0.67 -2.98 10.85
CA GLN A 42 -0.19 -3.37 9.74
C GLN A 42 0.61 -4.28 8.79
N ILE A 43 0.01 -5.38 8.41
CA ILE A 43 0.52 -6.30 7.41
C ILE A 43 -0.40 -6.25 6.21
N GLU A 44 0.15 -5.87 5.07
CA GLU A 44 -0.55 -5.84 3.80
C GLU A 44 0.02 -6.89 2.85
N LEU A 45 -0.85 -7.71 2.30
CA LEU A 45 -0.56 -8.59 1.17
C LEU A 45 -1.15 -7.95 -0.07
N VAL A 46 -0.33 -7.78 -1.11
CA VAL A 46 -0.75 -7.17 -2.38
C VAL A 46 -0.62 -8.17 -3.52
N GLU A 47 -1.68 -8.32 -4.30
CA GLU A 47 -1.71 -9.06 -5.55
C GLU A 47 -2.00 -8.08 -6.69
N PRO A 48 -0.98 -7.65 -7.47
CA PRO A 48 -1.21 -6.87 -8.68
C PRO A 48 -2.00 -7.70 -9.70
N ILE A 49 -3.03 -7.08 -10.31
CA ILE A 49 -3.89 -7.72 -11.30
C ILE A 49 -3.60 -7.13 -12.68
N GLY A 50 -3.39 -8.01 -13.67
CA GLY A 50 -3.04 -7.60 -15.04
C GLY A 50 -1.55 -7.32 -15.22
N ILE A 51 -1.20 -6.61 -16.31
CA ILE A 51 0.18 -6.41 -16.77
C ILE A 51 0.56 -4.92 -16.81
N TYR A 52 -0.11 -4.09 -16.00
CA TYR A 52 0.22 -2.66 -15.96
C TYR A 52 1.60 -2.46 -15.31
N PRO A 53 2.51 -1.71 -15.97
CA PRO A 53 3.76 -1.32 -15.34
C PRO A 53 3.49 -0.55 -14.03
N CYS A 54 4.09 -1.00 -12.93
CA CYS A 54 3.90 -0.40 -11.62
C CYS A 54 5.04 -0.78 -10.67
N ALA A 55 5.19 -0.06 -9.59
CA ALA A 55 6.24 -0.25 -8.59
C ALA A 55 6.29 -1.69 -8.04
N TYR A 56 5.16 -2.39 -7.98
CA TYR A 56 5.14 -3.77 -7.47
C TYR A 56 6.07 -4.70 -8.23
N PHE A 57 6.17 -4.55 -9.55
CA PHE A 57 7.02 -5.39 -10.40
C PHE A 57 8.49 -4.93 -10.45
N ASP A 58 8.80 -3.74 -9.94
CA ASP A 58 10.18 -3.25 -9.84
C ASP A 58 10.95 -3.98 -8.75
N THR A 59 10.28 -4.37 -7.66
CA THR A 59 10.88 -5.07 -6.52
C THR A 59 10.62 -6.57 -6.56
N VAL A 60 9.39 -6.99 -6.85
CA VAL A 60 8.98 -8.40 -6.85
C VAL A 60 8.58 -8.82 -8.26
N LYS A 61 9.30 -9.79 -8.83
CA LYS A 61 8.99 -10.29 -10.18
C LYS A 61 7.59 -10.86 -10.27
N ALA A 62 6.92 -10.66 -11.39
CA ALA A 62 5.61 -11.24 -11.66
C ALA A 62 5.61 -12.75 -11.42
N GLY A 63 4.59 -13.25 -10.71
CA GLY A 63 4.47 -14.67 -10.34
C GLY A 63 5.36 -15.12 -9.18
N SER A 64 6.11 -14.19 -8.56
CA SER A 64 6.90 -14.43 -7.36
C SER A 64 6.25 -13.78 -6.14
N THR A 65 6.73 -14.15 -4.96
CA THR A 65 6.39 -13.49 -3.70
C THR A 65 7.64 -12.89 -3.07
N GLY A 66 7.50 -11.78 -2.38
CA GLY A 66 8.61 -11.12 -1.71
C GLY A 66 8.16 -9.95 -0.86
N PHE A 67 9.06 -9.41 -0.08
CA PHE A 67 8.84 -8.17 0.64
C PHE A 67 8.92 -7.01 -0.37
N HIS A 68 7.92 -6.12 -0.34
CA HIS A 68 7.81 -5.04 -1.32
C HIS A 68 8.08 -3.66 -0.75
N HIS A 69 7.42 -3.27 0.34
CA HIS A 69 7.52 -1.90 0.85
C HIS A 69 7.35 -1.80 2.37
N LEU A 70 7.81 -0.65 2.86
CA LEU A 70 7.45 -0.10 4.16
C LEU A 70 6.57 1.12 3.91
N CYS A 71 5.43 1.23 4.60
CA CYS A 71 4.51 2.35 4.46
C CYS A 71 4.65 3.32 5.64
N TYR A 72 4.64 4.61 5.34
CA TYR A 72 4.65 5.71 6.31
C TYR A 72 3.50 6.67 6.02
N TRP A 73 2.82 7.08 7.08
CA TRP A 73 1.89 8.20 7.00
C TRP A 73 2.64 9.51 6.82
N THR A 74 2.12 10.37 5.94
CA THR A 74 2.64 11.74 5.73
C THR A 74 1.55 12.79 5.91
N GLU A 75 1.93 13.93 6.47
CA GLU A 75 1.07 15.14 6.59
C GLU A 75 1.24 16.06 5.37
N ASP A 76 2.38 15.97 4.68
CA ASP A 76 2.71 16.76 3.49
C ASP A 76 3.52 15.89 2.52
N ILE A 77 2.80 15.25 1.61
CA ILE A 77 3.41 14.31 0.66
C ILE A 77 4.41 15.01 -0.28
N ASP A 78 4.19 16.28 -0.62
CA ASP A 78 5.08 17.01 -1.52
C ASP A 78 6.40 17.34 -0.83
N ALA A 79 6.36 17.73 0.44
CA ALA A 79 7.57 17.96 1.23
C ALA A 79 8.37 16.68 1.43
N ASP A 80 7.69 15.56 1.74
CA ASP A 80 8.36 14.27 1.93
C ASP A 80 8.91 13.74 0.61
N LEU A 81 8.21 13.87 -0.51
CA LEU A 81 8.71 13.50 -1.83
C LEU A 81 10.01 14.25 -2.16
N ASN A 82 10.02 15.57 -1.96
CA ASN A 82 11.22 16.37 -2.18
C ASN A 82 12.38 15.91 -1.30
N HIS A 83 12.13 15.68 -0.01
CA HIS A 83 13.13 15.19 0.93
C HIS A 83 13.78 13.87 0.49
N TYR A 84 12.98 12.89 0.08
CA TYR A 84 13.49 11.60 -0.37
C TYR A 84 14.20 11.67 -1.72
N GLN A 85 13.70 12.52 -2.64
CA GLN A 85 14.35 12.74 -3.94
C GLN A 85 15.73 13.40 -3.78
N GLU A 86 15.88 14.36 -2.87
CA GLU A 86 17.17 14.93 -2.52
C GLU A 86 18.18 13.91 -1.97
N LYS A 87 17.67 12.82 -1.38
CA LYS A 87 18.46 11.69 -0.91
C LYS A 87 18.70 10.60 -1.96
N GLY A 88 18.27 10.84 -3.19
CA GLY A 88 18.51 9.95 -4.33
C GLY A 88 17.43 8.90 -4.57
N CYS A 89 16.32 8.90 -3.82
CA CYS A 89 15.19 8.01 -4.11
C CYS A 89 14.40 8.54 -5.30
N SER A 90 14.17 7.72 -6.31
CA SER A 90 13.28 8.08 -7.43
C SER A 90 11.84 7.69 -7.13
N VAL A 91 10.89 8.44 -7.68
CA VAL A 91 9.46 8.10 -7.59
C VAL A 91 9.13 7.00 -8.59
N ALA A 92 8.70 5.85 -8.10
CA ALA A 92 8.27 4.73 -8.92
C ALA A 92 6.78 4.82 -9.29
N ASN A 93 5.90 5.03 -8.32
CA ASN A 93 4.50 5.40 -8.55
C ASN A 93 4.13 6.64 -7.76
N LEU A 94 3.29 7.47 -8.36
CA LEU A 94 2.55 8.53 -7.69
C LEU A 94 1.08 8.39 -8.06
N GLY A 95 0.19 8.55 -7.11
CA GLY A 95 -1.23 8.40 -7.36
C GLY A 95 -2.11 9.02 -6.29
N GLN A 96 -3.40 9.03 -6.59
CA GLN A 96 -4.45 9.48 -5.69
C GLN A 96 -5.63 8.52 -5.76
N MET A 97 -6.26 8.26 -4.63
CA MET A 97 -7.53 7.54 -4.60
C MET A 97 -8.62 8.41 -5.25
N ALA A 98 -9.56 7.77 -5.95
CA ALA A 98 -10.66 8.48 -6.63
C ALA A 98 -11.50 9.31 -5.62
N GLY A 99 -12.19 10.34 -6.14
CA GLY A 99 -13.05 11.19 -5.32
C GLY A 99 -12.27 12.13 -4.39
N ASN A 100 -11.08 12.59 -4.79
CA ASN A 100 -10.17 13.39 -3.98
C ASN A 100 -9.76 12.69 -2.68
N GLY A 101 -9.60 11.38 -2.74
CA GLY A 101 -9.05 10.59 -1.65
C GLY A 101 -7.56 10.86 -1.42
N PRO A 102 -6.93 10.17 -0.45
CA PRO A 102 -5.54 10.39 -0.12
C PRO A 102 -4.61 10.13 -1.31
N ARG A 103 -3.55 10.92 -1.39
CA ARG A 103 -2.44 10.67 -2.32
C ARG A 103 -1.51 9.62 -1.72
N PHE A 104 -0.81 8.93 -2.59
CA PHE A 104 0.22 7.98 -2.20
C PHE A 104 1.37 7.99 -3.20
N ALA A 105 2.54 7.60 -2.74
CA ALA A 105 3.71 7.48 -3.59
C ALA A 105 4.56 6.28 -3.19
N TYR A 106 5.10 5.55 -4.17
CA TYR A 106 6.14 4.55 -3.97
C TYR A 106 7.48 5.14 -4.41
N LEU A 107 8.41 5.21 -3.47
CA LEU A 107 9.79 5.65 -3.67
C LEU A 107 10.69 4.43 -3.83
N ASP A 108 11.50 4.44 -4.86
CA ASP A 108 12.45 3.35 -5.12
C ASP A 108 13.66 3.47 -4.19
N ALA A 109 13.67 2.65 -3.17
CA ALA A 109 14.77 2.51 -2.22
C ALA A 109 15.43 1.12 -2.30
N ASN A 110 15.25 0.40 -3.43
CA ASN A 110 15.78 -0.95 -3.59
C ASN A 110 17.29 -1.04 -3.41
N ASP A 111 18.05 -0.07 -3.91
CA ASP A 111 19.52 -0.06 -3.78
C ASP A 111 19.99 0.13 -2.34
N SER A 112 19.22 0.85 -1.51
CA SER A 112 19.61 1.18 -0.13
C SER A 112 18.97 0.27 0.91
N LEU A 113 17.70 -0.09 0.72
CA LEU A 113 16.89 -0.84 1.69
C LEU A 113 16.44 -2.22 1.17
N GLY A 114 16.57 -2.48 -0.12
CA GLY A 114 16.06 -3.70 -0.75
C GLY A 114 14.53 -3.73 -0.88
N CYS A 115 13.86 -2.59 -0.78
CA CYS A 115 12.40 -2.47 -0.88
C CYS A 115 11.99 -1.06 -1.30
N MET A 116 10.71 -0.86 -1.58
CA MET A 116 10.11 0.46 -1.77
C MET A 116 9.80 1.12 -0.43
N ILE A 117 9.69 2.45 -0.43
CA ILE A 117 9.05 3.22 0.65
C ILE A 117 7.71 3.72 0.09
N GLU A 118 6.62 3.44 0.77
CA GLU A 118 5.33 4.04 0.49
C GLU A 118 5.10 5.23 1.41
N LEU A 119 4.76 6.37 0.82
CA LEU A 119 4.18 7.52 1.52
C LEU A 119 2.68 7.49 1.30
N LEU A 120 1.90 7.48 2.37
CA LEU A 120 0.45 7.55 2.33
C LEU A 120 -0.03 8.82 3.05
N GLU A 121 -0.67 9.70 2.31
CA GLU A 121 -1.20 10.96 2.84
C GLU A 121 -2.28 10.67 3.88
N ARG A 122 -2.22 11.37 5.02
CA ARG A 122 -3.22 11.23 6.07
C ARG A 122 -4.58 11.67 5.58
N ALA A 123 -5.59 10.87 5.83
CA ALA A 123 -6.98 11.18 5.58
C ALA A 123 -7.84 10.56 6.69
N GLU A 124 -8.66 11.37 7.33
CA GLU A 124 -9.49 10.95 8.48
C GLU A 124 -10.30 9.68 8.20
N GLY A 125 -10.90 9.59 7.00
CA GLY A 125 -11.66 8.40 6.60
C GLY A 125 -10.83 7.13 6.50
N THR A 126 -9.60 7.23 5.95
CA THR A 126 -8.68 6.09 5.84
C THR A 126 -8.17 5.67 7.21
N GLU A 127 -7.81 6.61 8.05
CA GLU A 127 -7.39 6.32 9.44
C GLU A 127 -8.51 5.65 10.24
N ALA A 128 -9.74 6.11 10.10
CA ALA A 128 -10.89 5.51 10.78
C ALA A 128 -11.11 4.04 10.36
N ILE A 129 -10.99 3.76 9.06
CA ILE A 129 -11.07 2.39 8.51
C ILE A 129 -9.95 1.51 9.10
N PHE A 130 -8.70 1.95 9.04
CA PHE A 130 -7.55 1.20 9.54
C PHE A 130 -7.62 0.97 11.05
N ASN A 131 -8.06 1.97 11.81
CA ASN A 131 -8.30 1.83 13.24
C ASN A 131 -9.39 0.79 13.54
N GLY A 132 -10.48 0.76 12.76
CA GLY A 132 -11.52 -0.26 12.87
C GLY A 132 -10.97 -1.67 12.64
N TRP A 133 -10.10 -1.85 11.63
CA TRP A 133 -9.47 -3.14 11.35
C TRP A 133 -8.48 -3.55 12.46
N LYS A 134 -7.74 -2.59 13.00
CA LYS A 134 -6.85 -2.81 14.14
C LYS A 134 -7.63 -3.25 15.39
N GLU A 135 -8.77 -2.64 15.67
CA GLU A 135 -9.63 -3.05 16.78
C GLU A 135 -10.23 -4.46 16.54
N SER A 136 -10.62 -4.79 15.30
CA SER A 136 -11.10 -6.15 14.99
C SER A 136 -10.02 -7.21 15.25
N ALA A 137 -8.76 -6.91 14.94
CA ALA A 137 -7.64 -7.82 15.17
C ALA A 137 -7.37 -8.08 16.67
N LYS A 138 -7.58 -7.11 17.54
CA LYS A 138 -7.44 -7.30 19.00
C LYS A 138 -8.42 -8.33 19.56
N ASN A 139 -9.60 -8.41 18.96
CA ASN A 139 -10.68 -9.29 19.40
C ASN A 139 -10.69 -10.65 18.70
N TRP A 140 -10.00 -10.78 17.57
CA TRP A 140 -9.93 -12.01 16.78
C TRP A 140 -9.18 -13.12 17.51
N ARG A 141 -9.66 -14.36 17.36
CA ARG A 141 -9.02 -15.57 17.92
C ARG A 141 -8.89 -16.64 16.83
N PRO A 142 -7.86 -17.53 16.91
CA PRO A 142 -7.78 -18.70 16.04
C PRO A 142 -9.06 -19.55 16.15
N GLY A 143 -9.72 -19.76 15.01
CA GLY A 143 -11.04 -20.40 14.91
C GLY A 143 -12.15 -19.47 14.50
N ASP A 144 -11.97 -18.15 14.66
CA ASP A 144 -12.89 -17.15 14.11
C ASP A 144 -12.70 -17.03 12.58
N ALA A 145 -13.65 -16.35 11.92
CA ALA A 145 -13.52 -16.07 10.48
C ALA A 145 -12.20 -15.33 10.20
N ALA A 146 -11.33 -15.94 9.41
CA ALA A 146 -10.00 -15.40 9.11
C ALA A 146 -10.03 -14.31 8.01
N ILE A 147 -11.14 -14.19 7.27
CA ILE A 147 -11.28 -13.31 6.10
C ILE A 147 -12.58 -12.52 6.22
N VAL A 148 -12.46 -11.21 5.99
CA VAL A 148 -13.55 -10.27 5.82
C VAL A 148 -13.44 -9.67 4.41
N LYS A 149 -14.46 -9.84 3.57
CA LYS A 149 -14.52 -9.22 2.23
C LYS A 149 -15.23 -7.86 2.34
N LEU A 150 -14.64 -6.85 1.72
CA LEU A 150 -15.14 -5.48 1.64
C LEU A 150 -15.87 -5.22 0.33
#